data_3b4f858aada11ba9d874d297522b8b9d
#
_entry.id   3b4f858aada11ba9d874d297522b8b9d
#
_cell.length_a   1.000
_cell.length_b   1.000
_cell.length_c   1.000
_cell.angle_alpha   90.00
_cell.angle_beta   90.00
_cell.angle_gamma   90.00
#
_symmetry.space_group_name_H-M   'P 1'
#
loop_
_entity.id
_entity.type
_entity.pdbx_description
1 polymer ?
#
loop_
_entity_poly.entity_id
_entity_poly.type
_entity_poly.pdbx_seq_one_letter_code
_entity_poly.pdbx_strand_id
1 'polypeptide(L)'
;MSKLLSQGGFGCVYHPGIKCDGSQDNKKKYVSKLQINDYTAYNEVNIGKIITKIPNYNMFFLPILSYCSVNVATLDNNLVSKCNTLHGQDDLVLMKMKYLKNES
;
A
#
# COMPACT_ATOMS: atom_id res chain seq x y z
N MET A 1 2.40 -10.12 12.74
CA MET A 1 1.10 -9.96 12.04
C MET A 1 0.94 -8.52 11.58
N SER A 2 0.56 -8.36 10.32
CA SER A 2 0.30 -7.01 9.79
C SER A 2 -0.89 -6.36 10.49
N LYS A 3 -0.75 -5.07 10.75
CA LYS A 3 -1.80 -4.28 11.42
C LYS A 3 -2.17 -3.09 10.56
N LEU A 4 -3.44 -2.72 10.61
CA LEU A 4 -3.93 -1.53 9.95
C LEU A 4 -3.39 -0.28 10.65
N LEU A 5 -2.60 0.53 9.93
CA LEU A 5 -2.08 1.80 10.48
C LEU A 5 -3.04 2.94 10.25
N SER A 6 -3.62 3.03 9.06
CA SER A 6 -4.51 4.12 8.71
C SER A 6 -5.41 3.71 7.56
N GLN A 7 -6.53 4.38 7.43
CA GLN A 7 -7.41 4.23 6.29
C GLN A 7 -7.90 5.58 5.81
N GLY A 8 -8.09 5.69 4.51
CA GLY A 8 -8.55 6.90 3.88
C GLY A 8 -9.61 6.59 2.84
N GLY A 9 -9.97 7.62 2.05
CA GLY A 9 -11.02 7.48 1.03
C GLY A 9 -10.68 6.51 -0.09
N PHE A 10 -9.40 6.18 -0.29
CA PHE A 10 -8.97 5.35 -1.41
C PHE A 10 -8.43 3.98 -1.00
N GLY A 11 -8.10 3.77 0.26
CA GLY A 11 -7.56 2.51 0.70
C GLY A 11 -6.98 2.56 2.10
N CYS A 12 -6.17 1.55 2.41
CA CYS A 12 -5.64 1.33 3.75
C CYS A 12 -4.15 1.06 3.72
N VAL A 13 -3.47 1.46 4.79
CA VAL A 13 -2.02 1.24 4.97
C VAL A 13 -1.81 0.26 6.10
N TYR A 14 -0.94 -0.73 5.87
CA TYR A 14 -0.63 -1.80 6.81
C TYR A 14 0.84 -1.83 7.16
N HIS A 15 1.15 -2.15 8.41
CA HIS A 15 2.53 -2.34 8.88
C HIS A 15 2.58 -3.50 9.88
N PRO A 16 3.52 -4.42 9.76
CA PRO A 16 4.39 -4.62 8.60
C PRO A 16 3.60 -4.82 7.32
N GLY A 17 4.25 -4.65 6.17
CA GLY A 17 3.58 -4.75 4.89
C GLY A 17 3.08 -6.14 4.55
N ILE A 18 2.39 -6.23 3.43
CA ILE A 18 1.84 -7.47 2.88
C ILE A 18 2.55 -7.74 1.55
N LYS A 19 2.96 -8.99 1.32
CA LYS A 19 3.53 -9.38 0.03
C LYS A 19 2.43 -9.67 -0.98
N CYS A 20 2.83 -9.72 -2.27
CA CYS A 20 1.86 -9.97 -3.36
C CYS A 20 1.17 -11.32 -3.26
N ASP A 21 1.74 -12.29 -2.55
CA ASP A 21 1.11 -13.59 -2.32
C ASP A 21 0.18 -13.60 -1.10
N GLY A 22 0.01 -12.46 -0.44
CA GLY A 22 -0.85 -12.31 0.73
C GLY A 22 -0.16 -12.53 2.06
N SER A 23 1.09 -13.01 2.07
CA SER A 23 1.83 -13.24 3.31
C SER A 23 2.37 -11.93 3.89
N GLN A 24 2.72 -11.97 5.18
CA GLN A 24 3.32 -10.80 5.83
C GLN A 24 4.73 -10.57 5.36
N ASP A 25 5.07 -9.30 5.08
CA ASP A 25 6.44 -8.89 4.83
C ASP A 25 7.13 -8.62 6.16
N ASN A 26 8.20 -9.37 6.45
CA ASN A 26 8.90 -9.28 7.72
C ASN A 26 9.81 -8.05 7.82
N LYS A 27 9.99 -7.32 6.75
CA LYS A 27 10.83 -6.12 6.73
C LYS A 27 10.08 -4.93 7.28
N LYS A 28 10.33 -4.57 8.53
CA LYS A 28 9.59 -3.53 9.25
C LYS A 28 9.79 -2.12 8.72
N LYS A 29 10.76 -1.91 7.83
CA LYS A 29 11.02 -0.60 7.25
C LYS A 29 10.09 -0.23 6.10
N TYR A 30 9.19 -1.15 5.73
CA TYR A 30 8.24 -0.93 4.64
C TYR A 30 6.81 -1.04 5.14
N VAL A 31 5.92 -0.33 4.47
CA VAL A 31 4.47 -0.44 4.65
C VAL A 31 3.85 -0.85 3.32
N SER A 32 2.65 -1.36 3.38
CA SER A 32 1.85 -1.66 2.19
C SER A 32 0.60 -0.80 2.19
N LYS A 33 0.31 -0.19 1.04
CA LYS A 33 -0.95 0.49 0.80
C LYS A 33 -1.79 -0.39 -0.10
N LEU A 34 -2.98 -0.71 0.36
CA LEU A 34 -3.94 -1.53 -0.38
C LEU A 34 -5.08 -0.64 -0.81
N GLN A 35 -5.36 -0.58 -2.11
CA GLN A 35 -6.44 0.26 -2.62
C GLN A 35 -7.13 -0.40 -3.82
N ILE A 36 -8.29 0.14 -4.19
CA ILE A 36 -9.08 -0.36 -5.30
C ILE A 36 -8.26 -0.23 -6.58
N ASN A 37 -8.28 -1.28 -7.41
CA ASN A 37 -7.61 -1.27 -8.71
C ASN A 37 -8.43 -0.47 -9.70
N ASP A 38 -8.24 0.84 -9.69
CA ASP A 38 -8.97 1.76 -10.54
C ASP A 38 -8.01 2.81 -11.13
N TYR A 39 -8.60 3.81 -11.75
CA TYR A 39 -7.84 4.88 -12.39
C TYR A 39 -6.95 5.65 -11.40
N THR A 40 -7.43 5.84 -10.17
CA THR A 40 -6.69 6.55 -9.14
C THR A 40 -5.40 5.80 -8.77
N ALA A 41 -5.48 4.48 -8.60
CA ALA A 41 -4.31 3.66 -8.31
C ALA A 41 -3.30 3.71 -9.45
N TYR A 42 -3.77 3.62 -10.68
CA TYR A 42 -2.91 3.71 -11.87
C TYR A 42 -2.16 5.04 -11.91
N ASN A 43 -2.85 6.14 -11.66
CA ASN A 43 -2.24 7.47 -11.65
C ASN A 43 -1.20 7.59 -10.54
N GLU A 44 -1.49 7.09 -9.35
CA GLU A 44 -0.57 7.15 -8.21
C GLU A 44 0.74 6.43 -8.53
N VAL A 45 0.67 5.26 -9.14
CA VAL A 45 1.86 4.51 -9.55
C VAL A 45 2.67 5.29 -10.59
N ASN A 46 2.02 5.87 -11.59
CA ASN A 46 2.70 6.63 -12.63
C ASN A 46 3.36 7.88 -12.09
N ILE A 47 2.70 8.61 -11.21
CA ILE A 47 3.28 9.78 -10.55
C ILE A 47 4.50 9.35 -9.72
N GLY A 48 4.42 8.25 -9.01
CA GLY A 48 5.56 7.72 -8.25
C GLY A 48 6.77 7.44 -9.14
N LYS A 49 6.56 6.85 -10.31
CA LYS A 49 7.65 6.60 -11.27
C LYS A 49 8.32 7.89 -11.75
N ILE A 50 7.55 8.94 -11.93
CA ILE A 50 8.09 10.24 -12.35
C ILE A 50 8.87 10.88 -11.21
N ILE A 51 8.32 10.84 -10.01
CA ILE A 51 8.92 11.46 -8.82
C ILE A 51 10.29 10.85 -8.50
N THR A 52 10.46 9.54 -8.67
CA THR A 52 11.75 8.89 -8.38
C THR A 52 12.89 9.39 -9.25
N LYS A 53 12.59 10.07 -10.35
CA LYS A 53 13.60 10.67 -11.24
C LYS A 53 14.04 12.07 -10.80
N ILE A 54 13.40 12.63 -9.77
CA ILE A 54 13.70 13.96 -9.26
C ILE A 54 14.75 13.84 -8.15
N PRO A 55 15.87 14.59 -8.22
CA PRO A 55 16.85 14.60 -7.14
C PRO A 55 16.22 14.98 -5.80
N ASN A 56 16.60 14.25 -4.73
CA ASN A 56 16.12 14.51 -3.36
C ASN A 56 14.62 14.32 -3.17
N TYR A 57 13.99 13.47 -3.98
CA TYR A 57 12.55 13.23 -3.90
C TYR A 57 12.11 12.74 -2.51
N ASN A 58 12.98 12.04 -1.78
CA ASN A 58 12.68 11.51 -0.45
C ASN A 58 12.35 12.59 0.58
N MET A 59 12.75 13.82 0.32
CA MET A 59 12.46 14.93 1.22
C MET A 59 11.02 15.41 1.12
N PHE A 60 10.35 15.15 0.02
CA PHE A 60 9.04 15.70 -0.28
C PHE A 60 7.96 14.64 -0.51
N PHE A 61 8.33 13.45 -0.95
CA PHE A 61 7.37 12.42 -1.37
C PHE A 61 7.84 11.04 -0.93
N LEU A 62 6.86 10.17 -0.64
CA LEU A 62 7.13 8.75 -0.44
C LEU A 62 6.82 8.03 -1.74
N PRO A 63 7.85 7.57 -2.47
CA PRO A 63 7.61 6.88 -3.72
C PRO A 63 7.07 5.47 -3.48
N ILE A 64 6.31 4.98 -4.46
CA ILE A 64 5.91 3.59 -4.52
C ILE A 64 7.11 2.80 -5.04
N LEU A 65 7.64 1.91 -4.21
CA LEU A 65 8.83 1.11 -4.54
C LEU A 65 8.49 -0.05 -5.47
N SER A 66 7.34 -0.66 -5.26
CA SER A 66 6.83 -1.73 -6.11
C SER A 66 5.32 -1.82 -5.94
N TYR A 67 4.66 -2.49 -6.87
CA TYR A 67 3.22 -2.68 -6.80
C TYR A 67 2.84 -3.98 -7.52
N CYS A 68 1.68 -4.51 -7.17
CA CYS A 68 1.11 -5.66 -7.84
C CYS A 68 -0.41 -5.63 -7.72
N SER A 69 -1.06 -6.29 -8.67
CA SER A 69 -2.50 -6.51 -8.59
C SER A 69 -2.75 -7.76 -7.75
N VAL A 70 -3.67 -7.67 -6.81
CA VAL A 70 -4.02 -8.81 -5.95
C VAL A 70 -5.54 -8.95 -5.93
N ASN A 71 -5.99 -10.20 -5.76
CA ASN A 71 -7.40 -10.47 -5.54
C ASN A 71 -7.64 -10.57 -4.04
N VAL A 72 -8.79 -10.05 -3.57
CA VAL A 72 -9.12 -10.05 -2.16
C VAL A 72 -9.07 -11.44 -1.54
N ALA A 73 -9.35 -12.48 -2.32
CA ALA A 73 -9.35 -13.86 -1.84
C ALA A 73 -7.96 -14.36 -1.42
N THR A 74 -6.88 -13.72 -1.90
CA THR A 74 -5.51 -14.09 -1.52
C THR A 74 -5.05 -13.43 -0.24
N LEU A 75 -5.84 -12.49 0.31
CA LEU A 75 -5.49 -11.71 1.48
C LEU A 75 -6.16 -12.26 2.73
N ASP A 76 -5.56 -11.95 3.89
CA ASP A 76 -6.15 -12.30 5.18
C ASP A 76 -7.46 -11.54 5.37
N ASN A 77 -8.54 -12.28 5.57
CA ASN A 77 -9.87 -11.71 5.74
C ASN A 77 -9.92 -10.73 6.92
N ASN A 78 -9.17 -11.01 7.98
CA ASN A 78 -9.13 -10.13 9.15
C ASN A 78 -8.52 -8.77 8.85
N LEU A 79 -7.57 -8.71 7.91
CA LEU A 79 -6.97 -7.44 7.50
C LEU A 79 -7.91 -6.64 6.62
N VAL A 80 -8.51 -7.29 5.64
CA VAL A 80 -9.38 -6.61 4.66
C VAL A 80 -10.68 -6.15 5.30
N SER A 81 -11.24 -6.92 6.22
CA SER A 81 -12.51 -6.58 6.86
C SER A 81 -12.45 -5.30 7.67
N LYS A 82 -11.27 -4.92 8.14
CA LYS A 82 -11.06 -3.68 8.89
C LYS A 82 -10.95 -2.46 7.99
N CYS A 83 -10.76 -2.67 6.70
CA CYS A 83 -10.62 -1.58 5.73
C CYS A 83 -11.97 -1.31 5.07
N ASN A 84 -12.68 -0.34 5.59
CA ASN A 84 -14.04 -0.05 5.13
C ASN A 84 -14.09 0.36 3.65
N THR A 85 -13.05 1.03 3.17
CA THR A 85 -12.98 1.52 1.79
C THR A 85 -13.01 0.38 0.77
N LEU A 86 -12.52 -0.80 1.15
CA LEU A 86 -12.37 -1.93 0.23
C LEU A 86 -13.53 -2.91 0.26
N HIS A 87 -14.55 -2.65 1.06
CA HIS A 87 -15.71 -3.54 1.16
C HIS A 87 -16.40 -3.67 -0.19
N GLY A 88 -16.64 -4.91 -0.62
CA GLY A 88 -17.30 -5.20 -1.88
C GLY A 88 -16.39 -5.13 -3.10
N GLN A 89 -15.11 -4.89 -2.92
CA GLN A 89 -14.13 -4.82 -4.00
C GLN A 89 -13.27 -6.09 -4.05
N ASP A 90 -13.14 -6.68 -5.22
CA ASP A 90 -12.37 -7.92 -5.42
C ASP A 90 -10.97 -7.68 -5.97
N ASP A 91 -10.84 -6.70 -6.88
CA ASP A 91 -9.57 -6.38 -7.53
C ASP A 91 -8.90 -5.20 -6.84
N LEU A 92 -7.73 -5.45 -6.29
CA LEU A 92 -6.99 -4.47 -5.50
C LEU A 92 -5.58 -4.30 -6.03
N VAL A 93 -4.98 -3.16 -5.74
CA VAL A 93 -3.56 -2.89 -5.99
C VAL A 93 -2.87 -2.79 -4.66
N LEU A 94 -1.78 -3.55 -4.52
CA LEU A 94 -0.94 -3.55 -3.35
C LEU A 94 0.35 -2.80 -3.69
N MET A 95 0.64 -1.74 -2.94
CA MET A 95 1.79 -0.88 -3.16
C MET A 95 2.75 -0.98 -1.98
N LYS A 96 4.04 -1.07 -2.26
CA LYS A 96 5.09 -1.09 -1.25
C LYS A 96 5.72 0.27 -1.13
N MET A 97 5.81 0.78 0.09
CA MET A 97 6.35 2.10 0.37
C MET A 97 7.25 2.03 1.60
N LYS A 98 8.19 2.97 1.71
CA LYS A 98 9.05 3.06 2.90
C LYS A 98 8.23 3.56 4.09
N TYR A 99 8.40 2.92 5.24
CA TYR A 99 7.76 3.36 6.48
C TYR A 99 8.58 4.48 7.08
N LEU A 100 8.01 5.67 7.16
CA LEU A 100 8.59 6.78 7.89
C LEU A 100 7.96 6.85 9.26
N LYS A 101 8.65 6.31 10.25
CA LYS A 101 8.23 6.46 11.62
C LYS A 101 8.46 7.92 12.02
N ASN A 102 7.40 8.56 12.47
CA ASN A 102 7.50 9.95 12.90
C ASN A 102 8.19 9.99 14.26
N GLU A 103 9.46 10.33 14.25
CA GLU A 103 10.23 10.52 15.47
C GLU A 103 10.24 12.01 15.79
N SER A 104 9.43 12.34 16.74
CA SER A 104 9.42 13.70 17.26
C SER A 104 10.47 13.86 18.35
#